data_29e4362ae6431d4587a13a3a05c3aabe
#
_entry.id   29e4362ae6431d4587a13a3a05c3aabe
#
_cell.length_a   1.000
_cell.length_b   1.000
_cell.length_c   1.000
_cell.angle_alpha   90.00
_cell.angle_beta   90.00
_cell.angle_gamma   90.00
#
_symmetry.space_group_name_H-M   'P 1'
#
loop_
_entity.id
_entity.type
_entity.pdbx_description
1 polymer ?
#
loop_
_entity_poly.entity_id
_entity_poly.type
_entity_poly.pdbx_seq_one_letter_code
_entity_poly.pdbx_strand_id
1 'polypeptide(L)'
;MFRSLACILIFLLMACSPNSAENGRDRDTLIRLSEADSRGLDPQIVSDLASTRIASDLFEGLTRFDANGMAEPGLADKWDISNDGRQWRFQLRSGLQFSDGHPVEASVFARAFARIKDEKSGSPHGSLFGIIESVDAADARTVLIRLKNPFPQLPALLAHPAMAALPFHRIDAAGDKWTSDRPLVTSGAYYLAEWRLAQRLQLKANPKWHGGTPAVRQVTWLPMDNLNSAMRLVLAGGADIGSEYTPSRHHWLKANHPDIVRNHPYLGTYYFAFNTRKPPFDDARVRHALSMAIDRQWMATKMVDAGNLPAWGLLPPGLDGGTSYRAEWAGWTRGKQMKQAASLLRQAGYGPDKPLRFEIRFNSSTEHRRAAVAMATMWRELGVEAKLLNSEASLHFDSLKRADFQFARSGWIADIAAPENFLAVHRSNAGVQNYSGYANPAFDKALDTALAEADPAKRSALMRKAEAMLIADMPIVPLYFYSSRSLVGPRVAGWKDNVAHVHPSRTLAITAR
;
A
#
# COMPACT_ATOMS: atom_id res chain seq x y z
N MET A 1 40.65 -57.73 -58.48
CA MET A 1 40.41 -56.37 -58.93
C MET A 1 39.19 -55.84 -58.21
N PHE A 2 39.36 -55.19 -57.04
CA PHE A 2 38.29 -54.45 -56.39
C PHE A 2 38.90 -53.19 -55.80
N ARG A 3 38.48 -52.03 -56.34
CA ARG A 3 38.86 -50.70 -55.85
C ARG A 3 37.89 -50.25 -54.75
N SER A 4 38.39 -50.09 -53.57
CA SER A 4 37.63 -49.50 -52.41
C SER A 4 37.61 -48.00 -52.58
N LEU A 5 36.40 -47.42 -52.58
CA LEU A 5 36.14 -45.97 -52.52
C LEU A 5 35.90 -45.60 -51.06
N ALA A 6 36.82 -44.86 -50.44
CA ALA A 6 36.66 -44.33 -49.11
C ALA A 6 35.93 -42.97 -49.19
N CYS A 7 34.69 -42.92 -48.76
CA CYS A 7 33.96 -41.65 -48.53
C CYS A 7 34.40 -41.03 -47.22
N ILE A 8 35.08 -39.89 -47.25
CA ILE A 8 35.41 -39.07 -46.13
C ILE A 8 34.17 -38.18 -45.78
N LEU A 9 33.51 -38.50 -44.69
CA LEU A 9 32.40 -37.69 -44.18
C LEU A 9 32.99 -36.57 -43.28
N ILE A 10 33.05 -35.34 -43.80
CA ILE A 10 33.47 -34.18 -43.05
C ILE A 10 32.26 -33.71 -42.20
N PHE A 11 32.30 -34.01 -40.90
CA PHE A 11 31.37 -33.41 -39.94
C PHE A 11 31.75 -31.94 -39.70
N LEU A 12 30.99 -31.02 -40.30
CA LEU A 12 31.00 -29.61 -39.90
C LEU A 12 30.36 -29.50 -38.54
N LEU A 13 31.18 -29.44 -37.48
CA LEU A 13 30.80 -28.94 -36.18
C LEU A 13 30.48 -27.46 -36.32
N MET A 14 29.21 -27.11 -36.55
CA MET A 14 28.72 -25.78 -36.28
C MET A 14 28.82 -25.58 -34.77
N ALA A 15 29.86 -24.87 -34.35
CA ALA A 15 29.96 -24.30 -33.03
C ALA A 15 28.76 -23.32 -32.86
N CYS A 16 27.71 -23.78 -32.20
CA CYS A 16 26.74 -22.86 -31.58
C CYS A 16 27.49 -22.07 -30.51
N SER A 17 28.04 -20.94 -30.89
CA SER A 17 28.37 -19.90 -29.92
C SER A 17 27.10 -19.63 -29.12
N PRO A 18 27.15 -19.58 -27.79
CA PRO A 18 26.05 -19.06 -27.01
C PRO A 18 25.96 -17.57 -27.33
N ASN A 19 25.24 -17.26 -28.39
CA ASN A 19 24.95 -15.88 -28.76
C ASN A 19 24.07 -15.34 -27.64
N SER A 20 24.70 -14.58 -26.79
CA SER A 20 24.18 -13.67 -25.82
C SER A 20 22.75 -13.22 -26.14
N ALA A 21 21.80 -13.74 -25.39
CA ALA A 21 20.44 -13.18 -25.25
C ALA A 21 20.47 -11.74 -24.72
N GLU A 22 21.64 -11.15 -24.53
CA GLU A 22 21.88 -9.80 -24.00
C GLU A 22 21.77 -8.68 -25.05
N ASN A 23 21.78 -8.95 -26.33
CA ASN A 23 21.93 -7.92 -27.38
C ASN A 23 20.63 -7.47 -28.08
N GLY A 24 19.45 -7.82 -27.57
CA GLY A 24 18.19 -7.48 -28.26
C GLY A 24 17.16 -6.71 -27.43
N ARG A 25 17.45 -6.40 -26.16
CA ARG A 25 16.50 -5.59 -25.38
C ARG A 25 16.65 -4.12 -25.74
N ASP A 26 15.52 -3.57 -26.18
CA ASP A 26 15.37 -2.14 -26.41
C ASP A 26 15.75 -1.35 -25.15
N ARG A 27 16.73 -0.43 -25.30
CA ARG A 27 17.24 0.43 -24.21
C ARG A 27 16.18 1.40 -23.70
N ASP A 28 15.11 1.59 -24.43
CA ASP A 28 14.04 2.52 -24.12
C ASP A 28 12.84 1.84 -23.42
N THR A 29 12.89 0.49 -23.25
CA THR A 29 11.78 -0.30 -22.70
C THR A 29 12.06 -0.80 -21.28
N LEU A 30 11.16 -0.46 -20.35
CA LEU A 30 11.09 -0.96 -19.00
C LEU A 30 10.06 -2.09 -18.90
N ILE A 31 10.46 -3.28 -18.43
CA ILE A 31 9.56 -4.41 -18.20
C ILE A 31 9.28 -4.55 -16.71
N ARG A 32 8.00 -4.36 -16.35
CA ARG A 32 7.50 -4.44 -14.97
C ARG A 32 6.56 -5.64 -14.83
N LEU A 33 6.71 -6.38 -13.75
CA LEU A 33 5.77 -7.44 -13.40
C LEU A 33 4.69 -6.87 -12.47
N SER A 34 3.45 -7.32 -12.64
CA SER A 34 2.34 -7.10 -11.72
C SER A 34 1.83 -8.43 -11.18
N GLU A 35 1.31 -8.44 -9.96
CA GLU A 35 0.83 -9.65 -9.28
C GLU A 35 -0.45 -10.21 -9.90
N ALA A 36 -1.13 -9.40 -10.72
CA ALA A 36 -2.33 -9.77 -11.47
C ALA A 36 -2.44 -8.97 -12.76
N ASP A 37 -3.31 -9.40 -13.65
CA ASP A 37 -3.74 -8.57 -14.78
C ASP A 37 -4.55 -7.36 -14.30
N SER A 38 -4.50 -6.26 -15.03
CA SER A 38 -5.34 -5.09 -14.74
C SER A 38 -6.82 -5.44 -14.90
N ARG A 39 -7.62 -5.05 -13.91
CA ARG A 39 -9.08 -5.23 -13.95
C ARG A 39 -9.80 -4.17 -14.78
N GLY A 40 -9.11 -3.12 -15.14
CA GLY A 40 -9.63 -2.00 -15.91
C GLY A 40 -8.63 -0.86 -15.99
N LEU A 41 -8.98 0.18 -16.74
CA LEU A 41 -8.13 1.37 -16.92
C LEU A 41 -8.82 2.66 -16.48
N ASP A 42 -10.06 2.59 -15.97
CA ASP A 42 -10.73 3.73 -15.36
C ASP A 42 -10.21 3.93 -13.93
N PRO A 43 -9.41 4.98 -13.65
CA PRO A 43 -8.79 5.16 -12.34
C PRO A 43 -9.80 5.45 -11.21
N GLN A 44 -11.05 5.78 -11.56
CA GLN A 44 -12.11 6.01 -10.57
C GLN A 44 -12.88 4.74 -10.21
N ILE A 45 -12.70 3.65 -10.95
CA ILE A 45 -13.41 2.38 -10.74
C ILE A 45 -12.47 1.31 -10.17
N VAL A 46 -11.21 1.28 -10.63
CA VAL A 46 -10.24 0.28 -10.16
C VAL A 46 -9.72 0.62 -8.76
N SER A 47 -9.54 -0.40 -7.93
CA SER A 47 -9.02 -0.27 -6.57
C SER A 47 -7.94 -1.29 -6.22
N ASP A 48 -7.64 -2.21 -7.14
CA ASP A 48 -6.53 -3.15 -6.96
C ASP A 48 -5.18 -2.50 -7.31
N LEU A 49 -4.12 -2.98 -6.67
CA LEU A 49 -2.80 -2.37 -6.75
C LEU A 49 -2.19 -2.41 -8.17
N ALA A 50 -2.41 -3.51 -8.92
CA ALA A 50 -1.91 -3.65 -10.28
C ALA A 50 -2.52 -2.60 -11.21
N SER A 51 -3.85 -2.47 -11.21
CA SER A 51 -4.59 -1.48 -12.00
C SER A 51 -4.25 -0.05 -11.60
N THR A 52 -4.12 0.23 -10.29
CA THR A 52 -3.79 1.57 -9.77
C THR A 52 -2.39 2.02 -10.20
N ARG A 53 -1.40 1.13 -10.20
CA ARG A 53 -0.04 1.43 -10.68
C ARG A 53 -0.02 1.78 -12.18
N ILE A 54 -0.76 1.04 -13.00
CA ILE A 54 -0.90 1.30 -14.42
C ILE A 54 -1.64 2.62 -14.66
N ALA A 55 -2.72 2.87 -13.94
CA ALA A 55 -3.47 4.12 -14.00
C ALA A 55 -2.61 5.34 -13.65
N SER A 56 -1.68 5.21 -12.70
CA SER A 56 -0.73 6.28 -12.32
C SER A 56 0.29 6.63 -13.41
N ASP A 57 0.58 5.71 -14.33
CA ASP A 57 1.41 6.00 -15.51
C ASP A 57 0.57 6.68 -16.63
N LEU A 58 -0.74 6.36 -16.72
CA LEU A 58 -1.65 6.85 -17.75
C LEU A 58 -2.28 8.22 -17.44
N PHE A 59 -2.55 8.50 -16.15
CA PHE A 59 -3.30 9.68 -15.74
C PHE A 59 -2.56 10.47 -14.66
N GLU A 60 -2.62 11.79 -14.72
CA GLU A 60 -1.96 12.70 -13.78
C GLU A 60 -2.97 13.63 -13.12
N GLY A 61 -2.76 13.87 -11.81
CA GLY A 61 -3.59 14.75 -10.99
C GLY A 61 -3.06 16.19 -10.91
N LEU A 62 -3.68 17.01 -10.06
CA LEU A 62 -3.14 18.33 -9.69
C LEU A 62 -1.73 18.21 -9.14
N THR A 63 -1.51 17.21 -8.33
CA THR A 63 -0.21 16.78 -7.81
C THR A 63 0.10 15.37 -8.29
N ARG A 64 1.32 14.92 -8.10
CA ARG A 64 1.81 13.58 -8.43
C ARG A 64 2.88 13.15 -7.43
N PHE A 65 3.24 11.87 -7.40
CA PHE A 65 4.33 11.40 -6.55
C PHE A 65 5.69 11.51 -7.27
N ASP A 66 6.71 11.97 -6.55
CA ASP A 66 8.10 11.91 -6.98
C ASP A 66 8.72 10.50 -6.79
N ALA A 67 10.02 10.35 -7.02
CA ALA A 67 10.73 9.08 -6.81
C ALA A 67 10.81 8.66 -5.34
N ASN A 68 10.70 9.59 -4.38
CA ASN A 68 10.70 9.31 -2.95
C ASN A 68 9.30 9.00 -2.40
N GLY A 69 8.28 8.97 -3.26
CA GLY A 69 6.88 8.78 -2.84
C GLY A 69 6.27 10.01 -2.18
N MET A 70 6.88 11.18 -2.34
CA MET A 70 6.38 12.45 -1.84
C MET A 70 5.56 13.17 -2.92
N ALA A 71 4.53 13.91 -2.48
CA ALA A 71 3.72 14.70 -3.41
C ALA A 71 4.51 15.90 -3.93
N GLU A 72 4.50 16.08 -5.25
CA GLU A 72 5.11 17.21 -5.97
C GLU A 72 4.09 17.85 -6.93
N PRO A 73 4.35 19.05 -7.48
CA PRO A 73 3.53 19.64 -8.53
C PRO A 73 3.36 18.71 -9.74
N GLY A 74 2.08 18.45 -10.09
CA GLY A 74 1.68 17.69 -11.27
C GLY A 74 1.17 18.62 -12.37
N LEU A 75 -0.12 18.50 -12.72
CA LEU A 75 -0.78 19.43 -13.67
C LEU A 75 -0.94 20.83 -13.08
N ALA A 76 -1.00 20.99 -11.75
CA ALA A 76 -0.80 22.27 -11.10
C ALA A 76 0.70 22.55 -10.90
N ASP A 77 1.14 23.80 -11.10
CA ASP A 77 2.52 24.22 -10.86
C ASP A 77 2.74 24.73 -9.43
N LYS A 78 1.68 25.22 -8.78
CA LYS A 78 1.71 25.74 -7.40
C LYS A 78 0.32 25.71 -6.77
N TRP A 79 0.29 25.90 -5.45
CA TRP A 79 -0.95 26.07 -4.68
C TRP A 79 -0.73 27.01 -3.50
N ASP A 80 -1.81 27.64 -3.08
CA ASP A 80 -1.92 28.47 -1.89
C ASP A 80 -2.92 27.85 -0.92
N ILE A 81 -2.72 28.06 0.38
CA ILE A 81 -3.55 27.53 1.46
C ILE A 81 -4.05 28.69 2.32
N SER A 82 -5.33 28.70 2.66
CA SER A 82 -5.89 29.66 3.62
C SER A 82 -5.33 29.45 5.03
N ASN A 83 -5.38 30.50 5.85
CA ASN A 83 -4.86 30.48 7.22
C ASN A 83 -5.51 29.40 8.10
N ASP A 84 -6.76 29.05 7.83
CA ASP A 84 -7.50 27.98 8.52
C ASP A 84 -7.20 26.57 7.96
N GLY A 85 -6.34 26.46 6.94
CA GLY A 85 -5.95 25.19 6.32
C GLY A 85 -7.06 24.48 5.55
N ARG A 86 -8.22 25.12 5.33
CA ARG A 86 -9.42 24.49 4.76
C ARG A 86 -9.68 24.84 3.31
N GLN A 87 -9.09 25.92 2.79
CA GLN A 87 -9.23 26.33 1.38
C GLN A 87 -7.89 26.24 0.68
N TRP A 88 -7.87 25.52 -0.42
CA TRP A 88 -6.71 25.31 -1.26
C TRP A 88 -6.98 25.83 -2.65
N ARG A 89 -6.04 26.62 -3.20
CA ARG A 89 -6.11 27.18 -4.54
C ARG A 89 -4.97 26.63 -5.37
N PHE A 90 -5.25 25.77 -6.33
CA PHE A 90 -4.29 25.20 -7.25
C PHE A 90 -4.28 25.96 -8.57
N GLN A 91 -3.10 26.32 -9.06
CA GLN A 91 -2.91 26.98 -10.34
C GLN A 91 -2.40 25.96 -11.37
N LEU A 92 -3.17 25.71 -12.44
CA LEU A 92 -2.75 24.82 -13.52
C LEU A 92 -1.64 25.44 -14.38
N ARG A 93 -0.74 24.60 -14.87
CA ARG A 93 0.24 24.99 -15.89
C ARG A 93 -0.45 25.51 -17.13
N SER A 94 0.23 26.33 -17.93
CA SER A 94 -0.29 26.78 -19.23
C SER A 94 -0.15 25.70 -20.30
N GLY A 95 -1.07 25.66 -21.26
CA GLY A 95 -0.96 24.80 -22.45
C GLY A 95 -1.10 23.30 -22.20
N LEU A 96 -1.71 22.90 -21.09
CA LEU A 96 -1.97 21.49 -20.78
C LEU A 96 -2.91 20.85 -21.80
N GLN A 97 -2.56 19.65 -22.24
CA GLN A 97 -3.33 18.87 -23.21
C GLN A 97 -3.43 17.40 -22.79
N PHE A 98 -4.54 16.78 -23.12
CA PHE A 98 -4.64 15.31 -23.18
C PHE A 98 -3.83 14.75 -24.35
N SER A 99 -3.64 13.44 -24.40
CA SER A 99 -2.87 12.77 -25.45
C SER A 99 -3.47 12.94 -26.87
N ASP A 100 -4.75 13.26 -26.99
CA ASP A 100 -5.42 13.59 -28.25
C ASP A 100 -5.37 15.07 -28.63
N GLY A 101 -4.80 15.92 -27.76
CA GLY A 101 -4.64 17.35 -27.98
C GLY A 101 -5.78 18.24 -27.41
N HIS A 102 -6.84 17.65 -26.84
CA HIS A 102 -7.84 18.44 -26.12
C HIS A 102 -7.22 19.15 -24.91
N PRO A 103 -7.64 20.40 -24.61
CA PRO A 103 -7.10 21.12 -23.47
C PRO A 103 -7.51 20.47 -22.14
N VAL A 104 -6.62 20.53 -21.14
CA VAL A 104 -6.92 20.19 -19.75
C VAL A 104 -7.18 21.48 -18.97
N GLU A 105 -8.41 21.67 -18.53
CA GLU A 105 -8.87 22.84 -17.80
C GLU A 105 -9.31 22.49 -16.38
N ALA A 106 -9.44 23.50 -15.51
CA ALA A 106 -9.82 23.34 -14.11
C ALA A 106 -11.17 22.62 -13.90
N SER A 107 -12.10 22.81 -14.83
CA SER A 107 -13.42 22.16 -14.83
C SER A 107 -13.35 20.61 -14.83
N VAL A 108 -12.28 20.05 -15.39
CA VAL A 108 -12.04 18.61 -15.42
C VAL A 108 -11.95 18.03 -14.01
N PHE A 109 -11.30 18.73 -13.08
CA PHE A 109 -11.13 18.27 -11.69
C PHE A 109 -12.42 18.37 -10.88
N ALA A 110 -13.23 19.42 -11.11
CA ALA A 110 -14.55 19.52 -10.51
C ALA A 110 -15.46 18.35 -10.95
N ARG A 111 -15.43 18.03 -12.25
CA ARG A 111 -16.16 16.89 -12.81
C ARG A 111 -15.65 15.55 -12.30
N ALA A 112 -14.32 15.39 -12.16
CA ALA A 112 -13.72 14.17 -11.62
C ALA A 112 -14.19 13.92 -10.17
N PHE A 113 -14.18 14.97 -9.34
CA PHE A 113 -14.69 14.87 -7.97
C PHE A 113 -16.19 14.57 -7.92
N ALA A 114 -17.01 15.26 -8.73
CA ALA A 114 -18.43 15.00 -8.82
C ALA A 114 -18.74 13.54 -9.19
N ARG A 115 -17.99 12.96 -10.15
CA ARG A 115 -18.15 11.56 -10.56
C ARG A 115 -17.77 10.58 -9.44
N ILE A 116 -16.72 10.86 -8.64
CA ILE A 116 -16.36 10.02 -7.46
C ILE A 116 -17.49 10.05 -6.42
N LYS A 117 -18.17 11.18 -6.25
CA LYS A 117 -19.24 11.35 -5.26
C LYS A 117 -20.60 10.84 -5.73
N ASP A 118 -20.80 10.63 -7.03
CA ASP A 118 -22.02 10.06 -7.58
C ASP A 118 -22.07 8.55 -7.32
N GLU A 119 -23.03 8.11 -6.52
CA GLU A 119 -23.23 6.68 -6.21
C GLU A 119 -23.47 5.84 -7.49
N LYS A 120 -24.03 6.43 -8.53
CA LYS A 120 -24.27 5.75 -9.81
C LYS A 120 -22.98 5.44 -10.57
N SER A 121 -21.89 6.14 -10.27
CA SER A 121 -20.59 5.88 -10.90
C SER A 121 -19.98 4.54 -10.49
N GLY A 122 -20.40 3.98 -9.34
CA GLY A 122 -19.82 2.76 -8.77
C GLY A 122 -18.39 2.95 -8.25
N SER A 123 -17.92 4.19 -8.09
CA SER A 123 -16.56 4.46 -7.59
C SER A 123 -16.37 3.97 -6.14
N PRO A 124 -15.35 3.15 -5.85
CA PRO A 124 -15.04 2.72 -4.50
C PRO A 124 -14.33 3.81 -3.67
N HIS A 125 -13.96 4.94 -4.29
CA HIS A 125 -13.10 5.96 -3.70
C HIS A 125 -13.84 7.07 -2.94
N GLY A 126 -15.17 7.06 -2.88
CA GLY A 126 -15.96 8.10 -2.24
C GLY A 126 -15.59 8.39 -0.78
N SER A 127 -15.22 7.36 0.00
CA SER A 127 -14.77 7.50 1.39
C SER A 127 -13.36 8.08 1.49
N LEU A 128 -12.44 7.70 0.60
CA LEU A 128 -11.06 8.20 0.56
C LEU A 128 -11.03 9.72 0.39
N PHE A 129 -11.89 10.27 -0.48
CA PHE A 129 -12.01 11.71 -0.71
C PHE A 129 -13.06 12.38 0.17
N GLY A 130 -13.54 11.71 1.21
CA GLY A 130 -14.59 12.21 2.10
C GLY A 130 -14.25 13.49 2.88
N ILE A 131 -12.95 13.82 3.03
CA ILE A 131 -12.47 15.07 3.65
C ILE A 131 -12.75 16.28 2.77
N ILE A 132 -12.85 16.11 1.44
CA ILE A 132 -13.13 17.18 0.49
C ILE A 132 -14.63 17.52 0.54
N GLU A 133 -14.94 18.79 0.75
CA GLU A 133 -16.30 19.32 0.75
C GLU A 133 -16.73 19.70 -0.68
N SER A 134 -15.89 20.48 -1.40
CA SER A 134 -16.11 20.84 -2.79
C SER A 134 -14.82 20.95 -3.60
N VAL A 135 -14.95 20.79 -4.92
CA VAL A 135 -13.92 21.09 -5.92
C VAL A 135 -14.57 21.93 -7.00
N ASP A 136 -14.10 23.16 -7.18
CA ASP A 136 -14.68 24.15 -8.06
C ASP A 136 -13.62 24.69 -9.04
N ALA A 137 -14.02 25.04 -10.25
CA ALA A 137 -13.20 25.77 -11.21
C ALA A 137 -13.53 27.28 -11.11
N ALA A 138 -12.59 28.09 -10.62
CA ALA A 138 -12.78 29.54 -10.57
C ALA A 138 -12.61 30.19 -11.95
N ASP A 139 -11.76 29.63 -12.76
CA ASP A 139 -11.50 29.98 -14.18
C ASP A 139 -10.90 28.73 -14.88
N ALA A 140 -10.48 28.87 -16.14
CA ALA A 140 -9.94 27.74 -16.92
C ALA A 140 -8.69 27.10 -16.29
N ARG A 141 -7.95 27.80 -15.41
CA ARG A 141 -6.67 27.34 -14.84
C ARG A 141 -6.63 27.33 -13.32
N THR A 142 -7.69 27.71 -12.64
CA THR A 142 -7.72 27.78 -11.18
C THR A 142 -8.71 26.79 -10.60
N VAL A 143 -8.20 25.80 -9.84
CA VAL A 143 -9.02 24.85 -9.09
C VAL A 143 -9.06 25.27 -7.63
N LEU A 144 -10.24 25.41 -7.07
CA LEU A 144 -10.49 25.68 -5.66
C LEU A 144 -10.98 24.40 -4.99
N ILE A 145 -10.33 24.03 -3.90
CA ILE A 145 -10.74 22.86 -3.10
C ILE A 145 -11.05 23.34 -1.69
N ARG A 146 -12.25 23.03 -1.21
CA ARG A 146 -12.67 23.26 0.16
C ARG A 146 -12.68 21.94 0.92
N LEU A 147 -12.16 21.96 2.14
CA LEU A 147 -12.07 20.82 3.04
C LEU A 147 -13.01 21.00 4.23
N LYS A 148 -13.50 19.89 4.77
CA LYS A 148 -14.29 19.87 6.01
C LYS A 148 -13.43 20.24 7.23
N ASN A 149 -12.18 19.81 7.26
CA ASN A 149 -11.18 20.11 8.27
C ASN A 149 -9.81 20.36 7.61
N PRO A 150 -8.86 21.03 8.28
CA PRO A 150 -7.49 21.16 7.79
C PRO A 150 -6.88 19.78 7.48
N PHE A 151 -6.24 19.67 6.33
CA PHE A 151 -5.61 18.42 5.89
C PHE A 151 -4.32 18.69 5.12
N PRO A 152 -3.18 18.83 5.81
CA PRO A 152 -1.90 19.16 5.20
C PRO A 152 -1.44 18.13 4.14
N GLN A 153 -1.92 16.89 4.21
CA GLN A 153 -1.61 15.82 3.26
C GLN A 153 -2.49 15.84 1.99
N LEU A 154 -3.28 16.91 1.78
CA LEU A 154 -4.10 17.04 0.58
C LEU A 154 -3.31 16.84 -0.72
N PRO A 155 -2.07 17.37 -0.89
CA PRO A 155 -1.29 17.09 -2.09
C PRO A 155 -1.04 15.60 -2.33
N ALA A 156 -0.78 14.81 -1.28
CA ALA A 156 -0.61 13.35 -1.42
C ALA A 156 -1.92 12.65 -1.79
N LEU A 157 -3.05 13.11 -1.25
CA LEU A 157 -4.37 12.60 -1.62
C LEU A 157 -4.71 12.88 -3.08
N LEU A 158 -4.39 14.09 -3.57
CA LEU A 158 -4.65 14.51 -4.96
C LEU A 158 -3.69 13.88 -5.98
N ALA A 159 -2.59 13.27 -5.52
CA ALA A 159 -1.70 12.47 -6.36
C ALA A 159 -2.27 11.07 -6.67
N HIS A 160 -3.34 10.66 -5.98
CA HIS A 160 -4.03 9.39 -6.26
C HIS A 160 -4.70 9.46 -7.64
N PRO A 161 -4.56 8.44 -8.51
CA PRO A 161 -5.03 8.49 -9.89
C PRO A 161 -6.55 8.65 -10.03
N ALA A 162 -7.35 8.33 -9.01
CA ALA A 162 -8.79 8.59 -9.02
C ALA A 162 -9.14 10.09 -9.12
N MET A 163 -8.25 11.00 -8.65
CA MET A 163 -8.41 12.46 -8.79
C MET A 163 -7.62 13.05 -9.96
N ALA A 164 -7.15 12.22 -10.87
CA ALA A 164 -6.48 12.69 -12.09
C ALA A 164 -7.42 13.40 -13.05
N ALA A 165 -6.83 14.15 -13.97
CA ALA A 165 -7.57 14.75 -15.09
C ALA A 165 -8.06 13.65 -16.04
N LEU A 166 -9.38 13.53 -16.19
CA LEU A 166 -10.03 12.54 -17.05
C LEU A 166 -10.59 13.19 -18.32
N PRO A 167 -10.57 12.48 -19.46
CA PRO A 167 -11.05 13.01 -20.75
C PRO A 167 -12.59 12.98 -20.82
N PHE A 168 -13.24 13.91 -20.17
CA PHE A 168 -14.71 13.94 -20.09
C PHE A 168 -15.40 14.07 -21.45
N HIS A 169 -14.73 14.65 -22.45
CA HIS A 169 -15.23 14.64 -23.84
C HIS A 169 -15.36 13.23 -24.42
N ARG A 170 -14.58 12.25 -23.90
CA ARG A 170 -14.71 10.82 -24.24
C ARG A 170 -15.69 10.10 -23.34
N ILE A 171 -15.66 10.42 -22.04
CA ILE A 171 -16.58 9.82 -21.05
C ILE A 171 -18.03 10.17 -21.41
N ASP A 172 -18.32 11.42 -21.77
CA ASP A 172 -19.66 11.86 -22.17
C ASP A 172 -20.15 11.15 -23.43
N ALA A 173 -19.25 10.86 -24.38
CA ALA A 173 -19.60 10.18 -25.64
C ALA A 173 -19.79 8.66 -25.48
N ALA A 174 -18.97 7.98 -24.66
CA ALA A 174 -18.89 6.53 -24.60
C ALA A 174 -19.42 5.92 -23.28
N GLY A 175 -19.75 6.76 -22.27
CA GLY A 175 -20.17 6.30 -20.93
C GLY A 175 -19.12 5.41 -20.29
N ASP A 176 -19.55 4.33 -19.62
CA ASP A 176 -18.65 3.38 -18.93
C ASP A 176 -17.68 2.65 -19.86
N LYS A 177 -17.89 2.70 -21.17
CA LYS A 177 -17.02 2.05 -22.18
C LYS A 177 -15.89 2.95 -22.65
N TRP A 178 -15.72 4.15 -22.15
CA TRP A 178 -14.71 5.12 -22.59
C TRP A 178 -13.27 4.56 -22.56
N THR A 179 -12.97 3.65 -21.62
CA THR A 179 -11.65 2.99 -21.55
C THR A 179 -11.46 1.89 -22.60
N SER A 180 -12.50 1.52 -23.33
CA SER A 180 -12.44 0.55 -24.45
C SER A 180 -12.16 1.24 -25.78
N ASP A 181 -12.35 2.56 -25.88
CA ASP A 181 -12.04 3.34 -27.07
C ASP A 181 -10.54 3.31 -27.38
N ARG A 182 -10.21 3.30 -28.68
CA ARG A 182 -8.82 3.34 -29.16
C ARG A 182 -8.61 4.48 -30.15
N PRO A 183 -7.57 5.29 -29.94
CA PRO A 183 -6.61 5.27 -28.84
C PRO A 183 -7.24 5.74 -27.52
N LEU A 184 -6.84 5.13 -26.38
CA LEU A 184 -7.23 5.60 -25.06
C LEU A 184 -6.62 6.99 -24.80
N VAL A 185 -7.46 7.96 -24.50
CA VAL A 185 -7.04 9.33 -24.22
C VAL A 185 -6.57 9.45 -22.77
N THR A 186 -5.38 9.98 -22.54
CA THR A 186 -4.72 10.03 -21.25
C THR A 186 -4.18 11.43 -20.94
N SER A 187 -3.95 11.73 -19.65
CA SER A 187 -3.36 12.99 -19.17
C SER A 187 -1.94 12.83 -18.63
N GLY A 188 -1.46 11.58 -18.45
CA GLY A 188 -0.18 11.27 -17.82
C GLY A 188 0.99 11.19 -18.80
N ALA A 189 2.13 10.74 -18.25
CA ALA A 189 3.40 10.63 -18.98
C ALA A 189 3.36 9.59 -20.11
N TYR A 190 2.41 8.67 -20.06
CA TYR A 190 2.27 7.60 -21.04
C TYR A 190 0.84 7.51 -21.57
N TYR A 191 0.72 6.88 -22.75
CA TYR A 191 -0.55 6.45 -23.33
C TYR A 191 -0.53 4.95 -23.61
N LEU A 192 -1.72 4.34 -23.70
CA LEU A 192 -1.89 2.93 -23.97
C LEU A 192 -1.59 2.64 -25.45
N ALA A 193 -0.57 1.83 -25.73
CA ALA A 193 -0.24 1.38 -27.07
C ALA A 193 -0.90 0.02 -27.40
N GLU A 194 -0.88 -0.91 -26.45
CA GLU A 194 -1.46 -2.25 -26.61
C GLU A 194 -1.92 -2.80 -25.27
N TRP A 195 -3.03 -3.54 -25.27
CA TRP A 195 -3.45 -4.36 -24.14
C TRP A 195 -3.94 -5.72 -24.63
N ARG A 196 -3.21 -6.76 -24.27
CA ARG A 196 -3.57 -8.16 -24.49
C ARG A 196 -3.82 -8.81 -23.13
N LEU A 197 -5.08 -9.08 -22.83
CA LEU A 197 -5.51 -9.69 -21.55
C LEU A 197 -4.67 -10.93 -21.23
N ALA A 198 -4.28 -11.06 -19.97
CA ALA A 198 -3.44 -12.13 -19.42
C ALA A 198 -2.06 -12.30 -20.07
N GLN A 199 -1.65 -11.39 -20.96
CA GLN A 199 -0.36 -11.45 -21.64
C GLN A 199 0.51 -10.23 -21.34
N ARG A 200 0.06 -9.04 -21.75
CA ARG A 200 0.81 -7.80 -21.54
C ARG A 200 -0.02 -6.55 -21.74
N LEU A 201 0.41 -5.48 -21.10
CA LEU A 201 -0.06 -4.12 -21.36
C LEU A 201 1.16 -3.26 -21.69
N GLN A 202 1.15 -2.59 -22.86
CA GLN A 202 2.23 -1.74 -23.32
C GLN A 202 1.82 -0.28 -23.31
N LEU A 203 2.66 0.54 -22.71
CA LEU A 203 2.55 1.98 -22.68
C LEU A 203 3.70 2.61 -23.48
N LYS A 204 3.43 3.74 -24.13
CA LYS A 204 4.43 4.58 -24.80
C LYS A 204 4.40 5.99 -24.24
N ALA A 205 5.54 6.66 -24.30
CA ALA A 205 5.68 8.06 -23.87
C ALA A 205 4.68 8.96 -24.59
N ASN A 206 3.93 9.76 -23.82
CA ASN A 206 2.94 10.70 -24.34
C ASN A 206 3.65 11.97 -24.83
N PRO A 207 3.65 12.27 -26.13
CA PRO A 207 4.35 13.45 -26.66
C PRO A 207 3.68 14.77 -26.27
N LYS A 208 2.44 14.73 -25.74
CA LYS A 208 1.69 15.90 -25.28
C LYS A 208 1.84 16.16 -23.78
N TRP A 209 2.54 15.26 -23.08
CA TRP A 209 2.73 15.42 -21.64
C TRP A 209 3.61 16.63 -21.31
N HIS A 210 3.17 17.46 -20.38
CA HIS A 210 3.83 18.72 -20.00
C HIS A 210 5.25 18.56 -19.45
N GLY A 211 5.60 17.36 -18.91
CA GLY A 211 6.93 17.08 -18.35
C GLY A 211 7.98 16.71 -19.39
N GLY A 212 7.66 16.77 -20.68
CA GLY A 212 8.55 16.36 -21.76
C GLY A 212 8.61 14.82 -21.94
N THR A 213 9.62 14.34 -22.64
CA THR A 213 9.76 12.89 -22.89
C THR A 213 10.42 12.20 -21.68
N PRO A 214 9.77 11.25 -21.01
CA PRO A 214 10.40 10.49 -19.94
C PRO A 214 11.58 9.66 -20.46
N ALA A 215 12.58 9.40 -19.60
CA ALA A 215 13.77 8.62 -19.96
C ALA A 215 13.42 7.19 -20.40
N VAL A 216 12.39 6.58 -19.78
CA VAL A 216 11.77 5.33 -20.23
C VAL A 216 10.72 5.67 -21.27
N ARG A 217 10.94 5.33 -22.53
CA ARG A 217 9.98 5.65 -23.61
C ARG A 217 8.86 4.63 -23.76
N GLN A 218 9.09 3.41 -23.32
CA GLN A 218 8.10 2.34 -23.34
C GLN A 218 8.08 1.57 -22.02
N VAL A 219 6.89 1.30 -21.51
CA VAL A 219 6.68 0.46 -20.32
C VAL A 219 5.85 -0.74 -20.73
N THR A 220 6.34 -1.94 -20.43
CA THR A 220 5.59 -3.19 -20.61
C THR A 220 5.26 -3.78 -19.24
N TRP A 221 3.98 -3.88 -18.94
CA TRP A 221 3.47 -4.57 -17.77
C TRP A 221 3.12 -6.01 -18.11
N LEU A 222 3.69 -6.97 -17.38
CA LEU A 222 3.43 -8.40 -17.54
C LEU A 222 2.72 -8.91 -16.29
N PRO A 223 1.48 -9.41 -16.39
CA PRO A 223 0.80 -10.03 -15.27
C PRO A 223 1.45 -11.37 -14.93
N MET A 224 1.76 -11.59 -13.65
CA MET A 224 2.39 -12.81 -13.16
C MET A 224 2.02 -13.07 -11.70
N ASP A 225 1.02 -13.90 -11.47
CA ASP A 225 0.48 -14.23 -10.16
C ASP A 225 1.41 -15.15 -9.34
N ASN A 226 2.25 -15.96 -10.00
CA ASN A 226 3.19 -16.82 -9.32
C ASN A 226 4.49 -16.09 -8.98
N LEU A 227 4.64 -15.66 -7.73
CA LEU A 227 5.79 -14.90 -7.24
C LEU A 227 7.14 -15.61 -7.42
N ASN A 228 7.19 -16.96 -7.40
CA ASN A 228 8.44 -17.69 -7.67
C ASN A 228 8.81 -17.64 -9.16
N SER A 229 7.84 -17.64 -10.06
CA SER A 229 8.06 -17.47 -11.50
C SER A 229 8.46 -16.04 -11.82
N ALA A 230 7.80 -15.05 -11.20
CA ALA A 230 8.16 -13.63 -11.27
C ALA A 230 9.61 -13.40 -10.82
N MET A 231 10.00 -13.95 -9.67
CA MET A 231 11.36 -13.90 -9.16
C MET A 231 12.37 -14.48 -10.16
N ARG A 232 12.12 -15.69 -10.67
CA ARG A 232 13.03 -16.32 -11.67
C ARG A 232 13.16 -15.47 -12.93
N LEU A 233 12.08 -14.86 -13.41
CA LEU A 233 12.10 -14.02 -14.59
C LEU A 233 12.98 -12.78 -14.39
N VAL A 234 12.91 -12.12 -13.22
CA VAL A 234 13.80 -10.98 -12.89
C VAL A 234 15.25 -11.44 -12.78
N LEU A 235 15.52 -12.55 -12.08
CA LEU A 235 16.87 -13.09 -11.91
C LEU A 235 17.52 -13.48 -13.26
N ALA A 236 16.73 -14.01 -14.17
CA ALA A 236 17.18 -14.33 -15.53
C ALA A 236 17.32 -13.11 -16.44
N GLY A 237 17.05 -11.90 -15.91
CA GLY A 237 17.04 -10.68 -16.70
C GLY A 237 15.83 -10.60 -17.66
N GLY A 238 14.79 -11.43 -17.55
CA GLY A 238 13.57 -11.42 -18.36
C GLY A 238 12.59 -10.30 -18.03
N ALA A 239 12.67 -9.71 -16.82
CA ALA A 239 11.98 -8.49 -16.42
C ALA A 239 12.94 -7.58 -15.64
N ASP A 240 12.60 -6.29 -15.57
CA ASP A 240 13.42 -5.28 -14.89
C ASP A 240 12.97 -5.07 -13.45
N ILE A 241 11.65 -5.14 -13.20
CA ILE A 241 11.09 -4.94 -11.86
C ILE A 241 10.06 -6.03 -11.56
N GLY A 242 10.27 -6.75 -10.44
CA GLY A 242 9.28 -7.59 -9.80
C GLY A 242 8.67 -6.85 -8.61
N SER A 243 7.36 -6.64 -8.63
CA SER A 243 6.67 -5.82 -7.63
C SER A 243 6.64 -6.46 -6.24
N GLU A 244 6.78 -7.78 -6.15
CA GLU A 244 6.85 -8.52 -4.90
C GLU A 244 7.62 -9.83 -5.06
N TYR A 245 8.13 -10.39 -3.95
CA TYR A 245 8.67 -11.74 -3.87
C TYR A 245 8.23 -12.45 -2.59
N THR A 246 8.22 -13.79 -2.63
CA THR A 246 7.78 -14.62 -1.51
C THR A 246 8.62 -14.38 -0.25
N PRO A 247 8.03 -14.10 0.92
CA PRO A 247 8.77 -13.85 2.18
C PRO A 247 9.82 -14.92 2.50
N SER A 248 9.48 -16.19 2.31
CA SER A 248 10.41 -17.31 2.58
C SER A 248 11.67 -17.34 1.70
N ARG A 249 11.73 -16.51 0.65
CA ARG A 249 12.91 -16.34 -0.20
C ARG A 249 13.80 -15.17 0.21
N HIS A 250 13.38 -14.37 1.19
CA HIS A 250 14.07 -13.14 1.56
C HIS A 250 15.55 -13.34 1.90
N HIS A 251 15.87 -14.27 2.79
CA HIS A 251 17.27 -14.56 3.17
C HIS A 251 18.12 -15.05 2.02
N TRP A 252 17.58 -16.00 1.24
CA TRP A 252 18.29 -16.52 0.09
C TRP A 252 18.59 -15.41 -0.93
N LEU A 253 17.60 -14.57 -1.23
CA LEU A 253 17.77 -13.43 -2.13
C LEU A 253 18.79 -12.41 -1.59
N LYS A 254 18.72 -12.06 -0.32
CA LYS A 254 19.68 -11.15 0.33
C LYS A 254 21.11 -11.69 0.31
N ALA A 255 21.29 -13.00 0.48
CA ALA A 255 22.60 -13.64 0.46
C ALA A 255 23.21 -13.78 -0.94
N ASN A 256 22.37 -14.03 -1.97
CA ASN A 256 22.85 -14.37 -3.31
C ASN A 256 22.67 -13.24 -4.32
N HIS A 257 21.72 -12.30 -4.08
CA HIS A 257 21.36 -11.21 -5.01
C HIS A 257 21.08 -9.90 -4.25
N PRO A 258 21.99 -9.45 -3.34
CA PRO A 258 21.73 -8.28 -2.48
C PRO A 258 21.46 -7.00 -3.28
N ASP A 259 22.08 -6.86 -4.46
CA ASP A 259 22.02 -5.64 -5.28
C ASP A 259 20.65 -5.38 -5.91
N ILE A 260 19.84 -6.43 -6.09
CA ILE A 260 18.51 -6.31 -6.70
C ILE A 260 17.36 -6.37 -5.70
N VAL A 261 17.63 -6.79 -4.47
CA VAL A 261 16.61 -6.89 -3.41
C VAL A 261 16.33 -5.51 -2.84
N ARG A 262 15.07 -5.09 -2.91
CA ARG A 262 14.57 -3.88 -2.25
C ARG A 262 13.58 -4.29 -1.18
N ASN A 263 13.83 -3.79 0.03
CA ASN A 263 13.00 -4.05 1.19
C ASN A 263 13.00 -2.82 2.09
N HIS A 264 11.84 -2.25 2.32
CA HIS A 264 11.67 -0.99 3.04
C HIS A 264 10.43 -1.06 3.95
N PRO A 265 10.39 -0.38 5.10
CA PRO A 265 9.15 -0.20 5.87
C PRO A 265 8.00 0.28 4.98
N TYR A 266 6.80 -0.26 5.22
CA TYR A 266 5.61 0.04 4.43
C TYR A 266 4.52 0.64 5.32
N LEU A 267 3.59 1.38 4.71
CA LEU A 267 2.48 2.03 5.39
C LEU A 267 1.43 1.03 5.87
N GLY A 268 1.82 0.11 6.74
CA GLY A 268 0.90 -0.89 7.23
C GLY A 268 1.35 -1.54 8.52
N THR A 269 0.35 -1.88 9.35
CA THR A 269 0.54 -2.54 10.64
C THR A 269 -0.28 -3.82 10.71
N TYR A 270 0.41 -4.91 10.95
CA TYR A 270 -0.20 -6.20 11.25
C TYR A 270 -0.54 -6.27 12.73
N TYR A 271 -1.80 -6.46 13.04
CA TYR A 271 -2.26 -6.55 14.42
C TYR A 271 -3.40 -7.57 14.57
N PHE A 272 -3.74 -7.90 15.81
CA PHE A 272 -4.97 -8.58 16.18
C PHE A 272 -5.85 -7.64 16.99
N ALA A 273 -7.17 -7.75 16.82
CA ALA A 273 -8.15 -6.97 17.55
C ALA A 273 -8.81 -7.83 18.63
N PHE A 274 -8.96 -7.25 19.83
CA PHE A 274 -9.84 -7.79 20.85
C PHE A 274 -11.27 -7.29 20.60
N ASN A 275 -12.27 -8.13 20.85
CA ASN A 275 -13.65 -7.63 20.96
C ASN A 275 -13.86 -7.09 22.36
N THR A 276 -13.67 -5.77 22.54
CA THR A 276 -13.75 -5.13 23.87
C THR A 276 -15.16 -5.02 24.43
N ARG A 277 -16.17 -5.45 23.66
CA ARG A 277 -17.59 -5.43 24.07
C ARG A 277 -17.98 -6.64 24.90
N LYS A 278 -17.12 -7.67 24.98
CA LYS A 278 -17.46 -8.98 25.56
C LYS A 278 -16.35 -9.51 26.46
N PRO A 279 -16.70 -10.19 27.57
CA PRO A 279 -15.72 -10.95 28.33
C PRO A 279 -14.98 -11.97 27.47
N PRO A 280 -13.71 -12.23 27.74
CA PRO A 280 -12.88 -11.67 28.82
C PRO A 280 -12.18 -10.36 28.40
N PHE A 281 -12.46 -9.83 27.22
CA PHE A 281 -11.71 -8.72 26.62
C PHE A 281 -12.30 -7.33 26.87
N ASP A 282 -13.38 -7.22 27.63
CA ASP A 282 -13.84 -6.00 28.29
C ASP A 282 -12.88 -5.55 29.42
N ASP A 283 -12.14 -6.48 30.02
CA ASP A 283 -11.11 -6.18 31.02
C ASP A 283 -9.77 -5.82 30.39
N ALA A 284 -9.33 -4.57 30.56
CA ALA A 284 -8.05 -4.10 30.04
C ALA A 284 -6.83 -4.86 30.59
N ARG A 285 -6.91 -5.38 31.84
CA ARG A 285 -5.82 -6.17 32.45
C ARG A 285 -5.53 -7.45 31.64
N VAL A 286 -6.59 -8.10 31.14
CA VAL A 286 -6.47 -9.28 30.28
C VAL A 286 -5.80 -8.91 28.95
N ARG A 287 -6.24 -7.84 28.31
CA ARG A 287 -5.66 -7.37 27.05
C ARG A 287 -4.18 -7.03 27.18
N HIS A 288 -3.82 -6.30 28.24
CA HIS A 288 -2.41 -5.97 28.52
C HIS A 288 -1.57 -7.19 28.80
N ALA A 289 -2.06 -8.14 29.59
CA ALA A 289 -1.33 -9.36 29.92
C ALA A 289 -1.00 -10.16 28.66
N LEU A 290 -1.98 -10.39 27.80
CA LEU A 290 -1.79 -11.14 26.54
C LEU A 290 -0.86 -10.39 25.58
N SER A 291 -1.00 -9.09 25.45
CA SER A 291 -0.13 -8.26 24.60
C SER A 291 1.32 -8.30 25.08
N MET A 292 1.55 -8.14 26.40
CA MET A 292 2.87 -8.12 27.02
C MET A 292 3.60 -9.47 26.88
N ALA A 293 2.85 -10.57 26.87
CA ALA A 293 3.37 -11.91 26.73
C ALA A 293 3.81 -12.30 25.31
N ILE A 294 3.67 -11.43 24.31
CA ILE A 294 4.10 -11.72 22.94
C ILE A 294 5.52 -11.21 22.70
N ASP A 295 6.39 -12.08 22.22
CA ASP A 295 7.73 -11.72 21.72
C ASP A 295 7.63 -11.17 20.29
N ARG A 296 7.41 -9.86 20.19
CA ARG A 296 7.29 -9.16 18.89
C ARG A 296 8.58 -9.17 18.09
N GLN A 297 9.72 -9.11 18.77
CA GLN A 297 11.03 -9.17 18.11
C GLN A 297 11.19 -10.51 17.39
N TRP A 298 10.93 -11.62 18.08
CA TRP A 298 10.97 -12.94 17.47
C TRP A 298 9.94 -13.10 16.34
N MET A 299 8.71 -12.60 16.53
CA MET A 299 7.67 -12.68 15.49
C MET A 299 8.08 -11.92 14.22
N ALA A 300 8.58 -10.71 14.33
CA ALA A 300 8.98 -9.92 13.18
C ALA A 300 10.22 -10.50 12.47
N THR A 301 11.25 -10.91 13.23
CA THR A 301 12.57 -11.24 12.68
C THR A 301 12.80 -12.73 12.43
N LYS A 302 12.03 -13.63 13.06
CA LYS A 302 12.20 -15.09 12.92
C LYS A 302 10.98 -15.78 12.35
N MET A 303 9.77 -15.35 12.71
CA MET A 303 8.56 -15.97 12.20
C MET A 303 8.23 -15.48 10.78
N VAL A 304 8.17 -14.15 10.57
CA VAL A 304 7.91 -13.55 9.25
C VAL A 304 9.19 -13.56 8.42
N ASP A 305 10.27 -13.05 9.01
CA ASP A 305 11.63 -13.11 8.46
C ASP A 305 11.78 -12.54 7.04
N ALA A 306 11.15 -11.40 6.82
CA ALA A 306 11.12 -10.71 5.53
C ALA A 306 11.36 -9.20 5.65
N GLY A 307 12.16 -8.77 6.64
CA GLY A 307 12.52 -7.37 6.88
C GLY A 307 11.45 -6.56 7.62
N ASN A 308 10.45 -7.23 8.20
CA ASN A 308 9.44 -6.60 9.02
C ASN A 308 10.03 -6.06 10.33
N LEU A 309 9.53 -4.91 10.80
CA LEU A 309 9.93 -4.32 12.07
C LEU A 309 8.89 -4.66 13.16
N PRO A 310 9.33 -4.97 14.41
CA PRO A 310 8.40 -5.22 15.51
C PRO A 310 7.59 -3.95 15.83
N ALA A 311 6.28 -4.10 16.07
CA ALA A 311 5.36 -3.02 16.36
C ALA A 311 4.83 -3.07 17.79
N TRP A 312 5.01 -1.98 18.55
CA TRP A 312 4.38 -1.75 19.86
C TRP A 312 3.29 -0.69 19.79
N GLY A 313 3.22 0.05 18.69
CA GLY A 313 2.22 1.03 18.33
C GLY A 313 1.55 0.71 17.01
N LEU A 314 0.63 1.57 16.59
CA LEU A 314 -0.14 1.43 15.37
C LEU A 314 0.50 2.15 14.17
N LEU A 315 1.12 3.32 14.42
CA LEU A 315 1.69 4.16 13.36
C LEU A 315 3.08 3.65 12.93
N PRO A 316 3.28 3.30 11.63
CA PRO A 316 4.57 2.86 11.12
C PRO A 316 5.68 3.91 11.29
N PRO A 317 6.97 3.48 11.36
CA PRO A 317 8.09 4.41 11.40
C PRO A 317 8.22 5.18 10.07
N GLY A 318 8.64 6.44 10.17
CA GLY A 318 8.77 7.32 9.00
C GLY A 318 7.48 7.98 8.54
N LEU A 319 6.34 7.60 9.08
CA LEU A 319 5.09 8.29 8.85
C LEU A 319 5.16 9.70 9.49
N ASP A 320 4.87 10.76 8.71
CA ASP A 320 4.97 12.19 9.08
C ASP A 320 6.36 12.55 9.72
N GLY A 321 7.43 11.85 9.32
CA GLY A 321 8.78 12.05 9.86
C GLY A 321 8.96 11.61 11.31
N GLY A 322 7.95 10.97 11.93
CA GLY A 322 7.99 10.59 13.33
C GLY A 322 8.49 9.17 13.60
N THR A 323 8.77 8.92 14.88
CA THR A 323 9.13 7.58 15.39
C THR A 323 7.88 6.83 15.82
N SER A 324 7.86 5.51 15.67
CA SER A 324 6.76 4.67 16.15
C SER A 324 6.65 4.72 17.68
N TYR A 325 5.42 4.67 18.17
CA TYR A 325 5.14 4.52 19.60
C TYR A 325 5.80 3.26 20.16
N ARG A 326 6.32 3.36 21.35
CA ARG A 326 6.89 2.23 22.08
C ARG A 326 6.41 2.27 23.53
N ALA A 327 5.65 1.25 23.92
CA ALA A 327 5.20 1.11 25.30
C ALA A 327 6.41 0.98 26.24
N GLU A 328 6.32 1.50 27.48
CA GLU A 328 7.37 1.45 28.47
C GLU A 328 7.90 0.02 28.70
N TRP A 329 6.98 -0.94 28.81
CA TRP A 329 7.32 -2.35 29.03
C TRP A 329 8.02 -3.03 27.85
N ALA A 330 8.03 -2.41 26.66
CA ALA A 330 8.76 -2.93 25.50
C ALA A 330 10.28 -2.96 25.72
N GLY A 331 10.80 -2.16 26.64
CA GLY A 331 12.21 -2.18 27.07
C GLY A 331 12.52 -3.17 28.20
N TRP A 332 11.51 -3.85 28.75
CA TRP A 332 11.72 -4.77 29.86
C TRP A 332 12.27 -6.12 29.37
N THR A 333 12.98 -6.82 30.24
CA THR A 333 13.39 -8.20 29.97
C THR A 333 12.16 -9.09 29.82
N ARG A 334 12.28 -10.16 29.03
CA ARG A 334 11.20 -11.14 28.83
C ARG A 334 10.65 -11.67 30.16
N GLY A 335 11.53 -12.00 31.12
CA GLY A 335 11.12 -12.46 32.46
C GLY A 335 10.29 -11.45 33.22
N LYS A 336 10.63 -10.14 33.13
CA LYS A 336 9.82 -9.06 33.76
C LYS A 336 8.46 -8.94 33.08
N GLN A 337 8.42 -8.99 31.74
CA GLN A 337 7.16 -8.95 30.97
C GLN A 337 6.23 -10.11 31.36
N MET A 338 6.75 -11.35 31.43
CA MET A 338 5.97 -12.54 31.79
C MET A 338 5.46 -12.50 33.21
N LYS A 339 6.28 -12.05 34.18
CA LYS A 339 5.86 -11.88 35.58
C LYS A 339 4.72 -10.87 35.71
N GLN A 340 4.81 -9.74 35.00
CA GLN A 340 3.76 -8.72 35.01
C GLN A 340 2.49 -9.22 34.33
N ALA A 341 2.60 -9.91 33.19
CA ALA A 341 1.47 -10.51 32.50
C ALA A 341 0.73 -11.52 33.40
N ALA A 342 1.46 -12.41 34.08
CA ALA A 342 0.89 -13.36 35.03
C ALA A 342 0.18 -12.64 36.22
N SER A 343 0.77 -11.54 36.71
CA SER A 343 0.16 -10.73 37.78
C SER A 343 -1.17 -10.12 37.32
N LEU A 344 -1.22 -9.54 36.12
CA LEU A 344 -2.45 -8.93 35.56
C LEU A 344 -3.55 -9.99 35.37
N LEU A 345 -3.21 -11.20 34.86
CA LEU A 345 -4.20 -12.28 34.73
C LEU A 345 -4.77 -12.70 36.08
N ARG A 346 -3.92 -12.87 37.10
CA ARG A 346 -4.40 -13.19 38.48
C ARG A 346 -5.34 -12.11 39.02
N GLN A 347 -5.00 -10.83 38.85
CA GLN A 347 -5.86 -9.71 39.24
C GLN A 347 -7.20 -9.71 38.51
N ALA A 348 -7.24 -10.23 37.27
CA ALA A 348 -8.45 -10.42 36.47
C ALA A 348 -9.19 -11.72 36.81
N GLY A 349 -8.70 -12.52 37.76
CA GLY A 349 -9.35 -13.75 38.23
C GLY A 349 -8.99 -15.00 37.39
N TYR A 350 -7.89 -14.98 36.65
CA TYR A 350 -7.39 -16.12 35.87
C TYR A 350 -6.07 -16.65 36.42
N GLY A 351 -5.88 -17.95 36.35
CA GLY A 351 -4.68 -18.65 36.84
C GLY A 351 -4.77 -20.16 36.64
N PRO A 352 -3.91 -20.95 37.30
CA PRO A 352 -3.88 -22.39 37.12
C PRO A 352 -5.24 -23.08 37.38
N ASP A 353 -5.98 -22.65 38.41
CA ASP A 353 -7.27 -23.22 38.79
C ASP A 353 -8.43 -22.72 37.92
N LYS A 354 -8.25 -21.60 37.23
CA LYS A 354 -9.23 -21.00 36.32
C LYS A 354 -8.52 -20.46 35.08
N PRO A 355 -8.13 -21.33 34.12
CA PRO A 355 -7.43 -20.92 32.94
C PRO A 355 -8.28 -20.00 32.05
N LEU A 356 -7.64 -18.99 31.46
CA LEU A 356 -8.27 -18.14 30.47
C LEU A 356 -8.44 -18.91 29.16
N ARG A 357 -9.69 -19.02 28.66
CA ARG A 357 -10.03 -19.71 27.42
C ARG A 357 -10.69 -18.78 26.42
N PHE A 358 -10.24 -18.78 25.15
CA PHE A 358 -10.86 -18.01 24.08
C PHE A 358 -10.46 -18.53 22.69
N GLU A 359 -11.12 -18.00 21.64
CA GLU A 359 -10.81 -18.33 20.26
C GLU A 359 -9.96 -17.24 19.59
N ILE A 360 -8.95 -17.66 18.83
CA ILE A 360 -8.17 -16.82 17.91
C ILE A 360 -8.69 -17.05 16.49
N ARG A 361 -9.40 -16.08 15.94
CA ARG A 361 -9.91 -16.13 14.58
C ARG A 361 -8.90 -15.53 13.60
N PHE A 362 -8.69 -16.18 12.46
CA PHE A 362 -7.86 -15.67 11.37
C PHE A 362 -8.35 -16.17 10.01
N ASN A 363 -8.10 -15.38 8.94
CA ASN A 363 -8.39 -15.80 7.57
C ASN A 363 -7.28 -16.70 7.01
N SER A 364 -7.64 -17.56 6.07
CA SER A 364 -6.77 -18.59 5.48
C SER A 364 -5.51 -17.98 4.87
N SER A 365 -4.40 -18.22 5.52
CA SER A 365 -3.04 -17.85 5.12
C SER A 365 -2.05 -18.61 5.99
N THR A 366 -0.95 -19.06 5.40
CA THR A 366 0.15 -19.71 6.14
C THR A 366 0.76 -18.77 7.18
N GLU A 367 0.93 -17.48 6.85
CA GLU A 367 1.46 -16.46 7.74
C GLU A 367 0.53 -16.21 8.94
N HIS A 368 -0.77 -16.08 8.71
CA HIS A 368 -1.75 -15.83 9.77
C HIS A 368 -1.86 -17.02 10.73
N ARG A 369 -1.82 -18.25 10.18
CA ARG A 369 -1.79 -19.47 10.99
C ARG A 369 -0.53 -19.52 11.86
N ARG A 370 0.66 -19.24 11.30
CA ARG A 370 1.92 -19.20 12.04
C ARG A 370 1.88 -18.18 13.18
N ALA A 371 1.35 -16.98 12.92
CA ALA A 371 1.19 -15.94 13.92
C ALA A 371 0.27 -16.38 15.07
N ALA A 372 -0.90 -16.96 14.76
CA ALA A 372 -1.84 -17.43 15.75
C ALA A 372 -1.27 -18.59 16.60
N VAL A 373 -0.58 -19.55 15.97
CA VAL A 373 0.11 -20.66 16.66
C VAL A 373 1.20 -20.13 17.58
N ALA A 374 2.03 -19.19 17.12
CA ALA A 374 3.11 -18.61 17.90
C ALA A 374 2.58 -17.91 19.16
N MET A 375 1.55 -17.07 19.02
CA MET A 375 0.92 -16.39 20.17
C MET A 375 0.30 -17.39 21.15
N ALA A 376 -0.47 -18.37 20.66
CA ALA A 376 -1.06 -19.41 21.50
C ALA A 376 0.03 -20.19 22.29
N THR A 377 1.17 -20.44 21.65
CA THR A 377 2.31 -21.13 22.31
C THR A 377 2.93 -20.25 23.40
N MET A 378 3.17 -18.96 23.14
CA MET A 378 3.71 -18.02 24.12
C MET A 378 2.78 -17.84 25.33
N TRP A 379 1.47 -17.90 25.14
CA TRP A 379 0.47 -17.75 26.20
C TRP A 379 0.29 -18.99 27.07
N ARG A 380 0.69 -20.19 26.60
CA ARG A 380 0.64 -21.41 27.43
C ARG A 380 1.48 -21.28 28.70
N GLU A 381 2.58 -20.53 28.67
CA GLU A 381 3.39 -20.24 29.84
C GLU A 381 2.63 -19.50 30.94
N LEU A 382 1.53 -18.81 30.58
CA LEU A 382 0.63 -18.12 31.50
C LEU A 382 -0.59 -18.95 31.89
N GLY A 383 -0.70 -20.21 31.45
CA GLY A 383 -1.89 -21.04 31.66
C GLY A 383 -3.08 -20.65 30.77
N VAL A 384 -2.84 -19.98 29.64
CA VAL A 384 -3.91 -19.57 28.71
C VAL A 384 -4.10 -20.63 27.63
N GLU A 385 -5.36 -20.98 27.38
CA GLU A 385 -5.81 -21.96 26.38
C GLU A 385 -6.51 -21.24 25.21
N ALA A 386 -5.80 -21.01 24.11
CA ALA A 386 -6.33 -20.35 22.93
C ALA A 386 -6.64 -21.37 21.83
N LYS A 387 -7.92 -21.42 21.40
CA LYS A 387 -8.40 -22.28 20.30
C LYS A 387 -8.26 -21.55 18.97
N LEU A 388 -7.70 -22.20 17.97
CA LEU A 388 -7.50 -21.62 16.65
C LEU A 388 -8.74 -21.84 15.76
N LEU A 389 -9.23 -20.74 15.16
CA LEU A 389 -10.38 -20.77 14.25
C LEU A 389 -9.97 -20.12 12.92
N ASN A 390 -9.80 -20.97 11.90
CA ASN A 390 -9.51 -20.56 10.53
C ASN A 390 -10.79 -20.43 9.72
N SER A 391 -10.92 -19.42 8.89
CA SER A 391 -12.03 -19.26 7.94
C SER A 391 -11.54 -18.64 6.62
N GLU A 392 -12.35 -18.73 5.59
CA GLU A 392 -12.14 -18.02 4.33
C GLU A 392 -12.17 -16.49 4.59
N ALA A 393 -11.49 -15.70 3.73
CA ALA A 393 -11.27 -14.27 3.96
C ALA A 393 -12.58 -13.47 4.06
N SER A 394 -13.52 -13.69 3.17
CA SER A 394 -14.82 -12.98 3.17
C SER A 394 -15.58 -13.25 4.47
N LEU A 395 -15.72 -14.53 4.85
CA LEU A 395 -16.38 -14.94 6.09
C LEU A 395 -15.68 -14.40 7.34
N HIS A 396 -14.34 -14.33 7.31
CA HIS A 396 -13.55 -13.74 8.39
C HIS A 396 -13.89 -12.27 8.60
N PHE A 397 -13.80 -11.45 7.55
CA PHE A 397 -14.06 -10.02 7.67
C PHE A 397 -15.54 -9.70 7.95
N ASP A 398 -16.46 -10.50 7.44
CA ASP A 398 -17.88 -10.37 7.78
C ASP A 398 -18.14 -10.66 9.26
N SER A 399 -17.45 -11.65 9.83
CA SER A 399 -17.52 -11.91 11.28
C SER A 399 -16.98 -10.74 12.10
N LEU A 400 -15.87 -10.10 11.65
CA LEU A 400 -15.32 -8.91 12.32
C LEU A 400 -16.31 -7.74 12.27
N LYS A 401 -16.92 -7.46 11.12
CA LYS A 401 -17.94 -6.41 10.96
C LYS A 401 -19.16 -6.61 11.86
N ARG A 402 -19.58 -7.86 12.06
CA ARG A 402 -20.70 -8.22 12.96
C ARG A 402 -20.29 -8.35 14.43
N ALA A 403 -19.01 -8.12 14.77
CA ALA A 403 -18.46 -8.34 16.10
C ALA A 403 -18.67 -9.81 16.60
N ASP A 404 -18.66 -10.78 15.67
CA ASP A 404 -18.76 -12.20 15.96
C ASP A 404 -17.37 -12.84 16.04
N PHE A 405 -16.62 -12.45 17.05
CA PHE A 405 -15.31 -12.96 17.37
C PHE A 405 -14.96 -12.59 18.82
N GLN A 406 -13.90 -13.20 19.35
CA GLN A 406 -13.30 -12.86 20.64
C GLN A 406 -11.96 -12.12 20.41
N PHE A 407 -11.02 -12.76 19.76
CA PHE A 407 -9.73 -12.20 19.36
C PHE A 407 -9.46 -12.58 17.90
N ALA A 408 -9.24 -11.60 17.03
CA ALA A 408 -9.19 -11.84 15.60
C ALA A 408 -8.03 -11.15 14.93
N ARG A 409 -7.46 -11.83 13.94
CA ARG A 409 -6.49 -11.24 13.03
C ARG A 409 -7.10 -10.04 12.31
N SER A 410 -6.34 -8.97 12.26
CA SER A 410 -6.64 -7.78 11.49
C SER A 410 -5.33 -7.16 10.99
N GLY A 411 -5.39 -5.93 10.56
CA GLY A 411 -4.29 -5.13 10.09
C GLY A 411 -4.85 -3.91 9.38
N TRP A 412 -4.01 -2.93 9.18
CA TRP A 412 -4.34 -1.75 8.40
C TRP A 412 -3.18 -1.41 7.47
N ILE A 413 -3.48 -1.19 6.22
CA ILE A 413 -2.58 -0.61 5.23
C ILE A 413 -3.21 0.72 4.84
N ALA A 414 -2.46 1.80 4.99
CA ALA A 414 -2.98 3.13 4.72
C ALA A 414 -3.02 3.43 3.22
N ASP A 415 -4.10 4.07 2.79
CA ASP A 415 -4.26 4.57 1.42
C ASP A 415 -3.37 5.80 1.17
N ILE A 416 -3.09 6.56 2.23
CA ILE A 416 -2.24 7.75 2.21
C ILE A 416 -1.29 7.75 3.42
N ALA A 417 -0.13 8.38 3.27
CA ALA A 417 0.86 8.53 4.33
C ALA A 417 0.42 9.59 5.36
N ALA A 418 -0.65 9.30 6.12
CA ALA A 418 -1.22 10.19 7.13
C ALA A 418 -1.61 9.41 8.40
N PRO A 419 -1.24 9.89 9.61
CA PRO A 419 -1.56 9.23 10.88
C PRO A 419 -3.06 9.02 11.10
N GLU A 420 -3.89 9.96 10.66
CA GLU A 420 -5.34 9.87 10.75
C GLU A 420 -5.92 8.68 9.98
N ASN A 421 -5.29 8.23 8.90
CA ASN A 421 -5.74 7.06 8.15
C ASN A 421 -5.66 5.77 9.00
N PHE A 422 -4.73 5.73 9.95
CA PHE A 422 -4.60 4.63 10.91
C PHE A 422 -5.50 4.79 12.14
N LEU A 423 -5.63 6.01 12.65
CA LEU A 423 -6.32 6.26 13.93
C LEU A 423 -7.84 6.34 13.78
N ALA A 424 -8.33 6.89 12.66
CA ALA A 424 -9.75 7.13 12.46
C ALA A 424 -10.62 5.86 12.48
N VAL A 425 -10.08 4.72 12.08
CA VAL A 425 -10.80 3.43 12.10
C VAL A 425 -11.06 2.90 13.51
N HIS A 426 -10.44 3.49 14.53
CA HIS A 426 -10.62 3.13 15.93
C HIS A 426 -11.53 4.10 16.70
N ARG A 427 -12.10 5.13 16.04
CA ARG A 427 -13.07 6.03 16.66
C ARG A 427 -14.33 5.26 17.07
N SER A 428 -14.97 5.72 18.12
CA SER A 428 -16.25 5.13 18.58
C SER A 428 -17.33 5.18 17.50
N ASN A 429 -17.27 6.19 16.60
CA ASN A 429 -18.22 6.39 15.49
C ASN A 429 -17.69 5.91 14.13
N ALA A 430 -16.59 5.13 14.07
CA ALA A 430 -16.04 4.61 12.81
C ALA A 430 -16.88 3.46 12.19
N GLY A 431 -18.00 3.14 12.79
CA GLY A 431 -18.92 2.12 12.28
C GLY A 431 -18.28 0.74 12.19
N VAL A 432 -18.49 0.07 11.07
CA VAL A 432 -18.03 -1.31 10.85
C VAL A 432 -16.51 -1.47 10.75
N GLN A 433 -15.76 -0.38 10.59
CA GLN A 433 -14.30 -0.42 10.55
C GLN A 433 -13.67 -0.59 11.94
N ASN A 434 -14.38 -0.14 13.00
CA ASN A 434 -13.95 -0.34 14.38
C ASN A 434 -14.27 -1.77 14.85
N TYR A 435 -13.52 -2.74 14.37
CA TYR A 435 -13.74 -4.15 14.71
C TYR A 435 -13.68 -4.41 16.21
N SER A 436 -12.73 -3.76 16.90
CA SER A 436 -12.57 -3.95 18.35
C SER A 436 -13.76 -3.48 19.18
N GLY A 437 -14.57 -2.54 18.66
CA GLY A 437 -15.61 -1.86 19.41
C GLY A 437 -15.06 -0.93 20.48
N TYR A 438 -13.83 -0.48 20.31
CA TYR A 438 -13.21 0.49 21.18
C TYR A 438 -14.07 1.76 21.24
N ALA A 439 -14.34 2.24 22.43
CA ALA A 439 -15.13 3.44 22.67
C ALA A 439 -14.50 4.21 23.85
N ASN A 440 -13.78 5.26 23.50
CA ASN A 440 -13.16 6.17 24.48
C ASN A 440 -13.40 7.62 24.05
N PRO A 441 -14.31 8.37 24.71
CA PRO A 441 -14.59 9.76 24.34
C PRO A 441 -13.37 10.69 24.44
N ALA A 442 -12.40 10.37 25.31
CA ALA A 442 -11.17 11.15 25.43
C ALA A 442 -10.26 10.94 24.22
N PHE A 443 -10.17 9.71 23.69
CA PHE A 443 -9.48 9.41 22.44
C PHE A 443 -10.15 10.12 21.25
N ASP A 444 -11.47 10.03 21.13
CA ASP A 444 -12.22 10.70 20.06
C ASP A 444 -11.97 12.21 20.08
N LYS A 445 -12.05 12.83 21.26
CA LYS A 445 -11.76 14.27 21.44
C LYS A 445 -10.31 14.62 21.12
N ALA A 446 -9.35 13.79 21.53
CA ALA A 446 -7.93 14.02 21.21
C ALA A 446 -7.68 13.96 19.69
N LEU A 447 -8.33 13.02 19.00
CA LEU A 447 -8.24 12.90 17.55
C LEU A 447 -8.94 14.09 16.85
N ASP A 448 -10.11 14.54 17.33
CA ASP A 448 -10.77 15.74 16.80
C ASP A 448 -9.89 16.98 16.95
N THR A 449 -9.23 17.15 18.11
CA THR A 449 -8.28 18.24 18.33
C THR A 449 -7.11 18.18 17.36
N ALA A 450 -6.56 16.98 17.12
CA ALA A 450 -5.48 16.79 16.17
C ALA A 450 -5.93 17.08 14.72
N LEU A 451 -7.14 16.66 14.35
CA LEU A 451 -7.72 16.90 13.01
C LEU A 451 -8.01 18.37 12.75
N ALA A 452 -8.30 19.17 13.78
CA ALA A 452 -8.54 20.61 13.66
C ALA A 452 -7.25 21.46 13.63
N GLU A 453 -6.09 20.87 13.98
CA GLU A 453 -4.81 21.57 14.01
C GLU A 453 -4.25 21.76 12.59
N ALA A 454 -3.95 23.00 12.22
CA ALA A 454 -3.41 23.36 10.91
C ALA A 454 -1.88 23.29 10.84
N ASP A 455 -1.18 23.50 11.96
CA ASP A 455 0.28 23.38 12.03
C ASP A 455 0.70 21.90 11.94
N PRO A 456 1.48 21.50 10.93
CA PRO A 456 1.80 20.08 10.72
C PRO A 456 2.57 19.44 11.88
N ALA A 457 3.46 20.18 12.53
CA ALA A 457 4.26 19.64 13.64
C ALA A 457 3.42 19.43 14.90
N LYS A 458 2.57 20.40 15.23
CA LYS A 458 1.61 20.28 16.36
C LYS A 458 0.60 19.18 16.09
N ARG A 459 0.08 19.10 14.86
CA ARG A 459 -0.85 18.04 14.44
C ARG A 459 -0.22 16.66 14.61
N SER A 460 1.02 16.46 14.14
CA SER A 460 1.75 15.20 14.30
C SER A 460 1.91 14.82 15.79
N ALA A 461 2.27 15.78 16.65
CA ALA A 461 2.39 15.56 18.10
C ALA A 461 1.04 15.15 18.74
N LEU A 462 -0.05 15.80 18.34
CA LEU A 462 -1.41 15.47 18.81
C LEU A 462 -1.87 14.09 18.33
N MET A 463 -1.57 13.71 17.09
CA MET A 463 -1.85 12.37 16.56
C MET A 463 -1.12 11.28 17.35
N ARG A 464 0.16 11.51 17.70
CA ARG A 464 0.92 10.56 18.52
C ARG A 464 0.40 10.46 19.95
N LYS A 465 -0.13 11.56 20.51
CA LYS A 465 -0.82 11.53 21.80
C LYS A 465 -2.10 10.68 21.72
N ALA A 466 -2.86 10.80 20.64
CA ALA A 466 -4.04 9.95 20.41
C ALA A 466 -3.63 8.47 20.25
N GLU A 467 -2.56 8.16 19.50
CA GLU A 467 -2.00 6.81 19.42
C GLU A 467 -1.64 6.25 20.79
N ALA A 468 -0.95 7.04 21.62
CA ALA A 468 -0.57 6.62 22.97
C ALA A 468 -1.80 6.26 23.83
N MET A 469 -2.91 7.00 23.72
CA MET A 469 -4.17 6.70 24.40
C MET A 469 -4.79 5.39 23.90
N LEU A 470 -4.83 5.18 22.58
CA LEU A 470 -5.32 3.93 21.99
C LEU A 470 -4.52 2.72 22.50
N ILE A 471 -3.19 2.82 22.48
CA ILE A 471 -2.32 1.72 22.93
C ILE A 471 -2.36 1.53 24.45
N ALA A 472 -2.59 2.59 25.23
CA ALA A 472 -2.80 2.49 26.68
C ALA A 472 -4.07 1.71 27.04
N ASP A 473 -5.12 1.75 26.22
CA ASP A 473 -6.35 0.97 26.42
C ASP A 473 -6.29 -0.44 25.77
N MET A 474 -5.30 -0.69 24.91
CA MET A 474 -4.98 -1.96 24.26
C MET A 474 -6.18 -2.65 23.57
N PRO A 475 -7.00 -1.96 22.74
CA PRO A 475 -8.05 -2.66 22.00
C PRO A 475 -7.52 -3.53 20.86
N ILE A 476 -6.28 -3.29 20.46
CA ILE A 476 -5.54 -4.04 19.44
C ILE A 476 -4.17 -4.48 19.97
N VAL A 477 -3.61 -5.51 19.35
CA VAL A 477 -2.25 -5.99 19.62
C VAL A 477 -1.41 -5.82 18.36
N PRO A 478 -0.70 -4.70 18.19
CA PRO A 478 0.27 -4.56 17.11
C PRO A 478 1.38 -5.60 17.27
N LEU A 479 1.77 -6.23 16.16
CA LEU A 479 2.79 -7.29 16.15
C LEU A 479 4.03 -6.87 15.35
N TYR A 480 3.83 -6.42 14.13
CA TYR A 480 4.90 -5.91 13.28
C TYR A 480 4.36 -4.95 12.23
N PHE A 481 5.22 -4.06 11.78
CA PHE A 481 4.97 -3.23 10.61
C PHE A 481 5.28 -4.03 9.35
N TYR A 482 4.45 -3.89 8.32
CA TYR A 482 4.71 -4.50 7.03
C TYR A 482 5.98 -3.92 6.40
N SER A 483 6.61 -4.68 5.53
CA SER A 483 7.66 -4.23 4.64
C SER A 483 7.26 -4.43 3.19
N SER A 484 7.56 -3.47 2.34
CA SER A 484 7.51 -3.65 0.89
C SER A 484 8.68 -4.52 0.44
N ARG A 485 8.46 -5.32 -0.59
CA ARG A 485 9.45 -6.25 -1.13
C ARG A 485 9.41 -6.19 -2.65
N SER A 486 10.51 -5.75 -3.26
CA SER A 486 10.64 -5.73 -4.71
C SER A 486 11.98 -6.29 -5.15
N LEU A 487 12.02 -6.76 -6.38
CA LEU A 487 13.25 -7.07 -7.09
C LEU A 487 13.45 -6.03 -8.19
N VAL A 488 14.58 -5.35 -8.18
CA VAL A 488 14.88 -4.28 -9.13
C VAL A 488 16.19 -4.61 -9.83
N GLY A 489 16.07 -4.92 -11.11
CA GLY A 489 17.21 -5.34 -11.94
C GLY A 489 18.27 -4.24 -12.07
N PRO A 490 19.52 -4.62 -12.35
CA PRO A 490 20.66 -3.68 -12.34
C PRO A 490 20.62 -2.64 -13.48
N ARG A 491 19.76 -2.85 -14.49
CA ARG A 491 19.50 -1.86 -15.54
C ARG A 491 18.67 -0.66 -15.10
N VAL A 492 17.92 -0.80 -13.99
CA VAL A 492 16.99 0.24 -13.52
C VAL A 492 17.74 1.28 -12.70
N ALA A 493 17.74 2.51 -13.16
CA ALA A 493 18.19 3.68 -12.42
C ALA A 493 16.98 4.51 -11.94
N GLY A 494 17.21 5.37 -10.92
CA GLY A 494 16.18 6.27 -10.38
C GLY A 494 15.25 5.63 -9.34
N TRP A 495 15.37 4.33 -9.07
CA TRP A 495 14.61 3.69 -7.99
C TRP A 495 14.99 4.27 -6.62
N LYS A 496 13.99 4.65 -5.86
CA LYS A 496 14.13 5.11 -4.47
C LYS A 496 13.18 4.32 -3.59
N ASP A 497 13.72 3.66 -2.57
CA ASP A 497 12.88 3.01 -1.57
C ASP A 497 12.08 4.07 -0.79
N ASN A 498 10.77 3.85 -0.61
CA ASN A 498 9.90 4.78 0.11
C ASN A 498 8.75 4.05 0.80
N VAL A 499 8.21 4.65 1.87
CA VAL A 499 7.18 4.05 2.71
C VAL A 499 5.83 3.87 2.01
N ALA A 500 5.54 4.68 0.99
CA ALA A 500 4.32 4.56 0.19
C ALA A 500 4.41 3.45 -0.86
N HIS A 501 5.61 2.92 -1.13
CA HIS A 501 5.90 1.93 -2.17
C HIS A 501 5.40 2.36 -3.56
N VAL A 502 5.54 3.64 -3.85
CA VAL A 502 5.13 4.26 -5.11
C VAL A 502 6.37 4.54 -5.96
N HIS A 503 6.41 3.99 -7.15
CA HIS A 503 7.55 4.07 -8.07
C HIS A 503 7.05 4.34 -9.50
N PRO A 504 6.70 5.61 -9.84
CA PRO A 504 6.18 5.97 -11.15
C PRO A 504 7.19 5.67 -12.26
N SER A 505 6.76 5.09 -13.36
CA SER A 505 7.68 4.71 -14.46
C SER A 505 8.43 5.91 -15.04
N ARG A 506 7.83 7.11 -15.01
CA ARG A 506 8.46 8.36 -15.48
C ARG A 506 9.67 8.83 -14.68
N THR A 507 9.83 8.36 -13.44
CA THR A 507 10.98 8.71 -12.57
C THR A 507 12.15 7.74 -12.72
N LEU A 508 11.99 6.69 -13.51
CA LEU A 508 12.97 5.65 -13.74
C LEU A 508 13.71 5.87 -15.06
N ALA A 509 14.86 5.24 -15.18
CA ALA A 509 15.64 5.20 -16.41
C ALA A 509 16.22 3.80 -16.61
N ILE A 510 16.51 3.45 -17.85
CA ILE A 510 17.23 2.22 -18.20
C ILE A 510 18.66 2.61 -18.57
N THR A 511 19.62 2.06 -17.86
CA THR A 511 21.05 2.23 -18.15
C THR A 511 21.56 1.10 -19.04
N ALA A 512 22.51 1.42 -19.91
CA ALA A 512 23.31 0.39 -20.56
C ALA A 512 24.18 -0.30 -19.50
N ARG A 513 24.27 -1.62 -19.55
CA ARG A 513 25.33 -2.32 -18.81
C ARG A 513 26.68 -2.04 -19.44
#